data_e24a9d22027adfd659feda73281f63af
#
_entry.id   e24a9d22027adfd659feda73281f63af
#
_cell.length_a   1.000
_cell.length_b   1.000
_cell.length_c   1.000
_cell.angle_alpha   90.00
_cell.angle_beta   90.00
_cell.angle_gamma   90.00
#
_symmetry.space_group_name_H-M   'P 1'
#
loop_
_entity.id
_entity.type
_entity.pdbx_description
1 polymer ?
#
loop_
_entity_poly.entity_id
_entity_poly.type
_entity_poly.pdbx_seq_one_letter_code
_entity_poly.pdbx_strand_id
1 'polypeptide(L)'
;MPTRQRGGFAPVRGPALQLLECAGVLKYFSLRIVPSRLYGHKHSCDSVADLYCPRKDTLSLTMSGSSEGIGARDTGVAALIELAQPARAMTAFTGAGISTESGIPDYRGPGGVWERKAPPTLKDFRLSPETREQYWAERRMRYPSLRDTQPNAGHVALVRLQTAGKLTHVITQNIDGLHQKAGSDPERTIELHGTAHRVRCLDCGTSWPAVEIQARLEIDPLPVCEICGGILRAATVLFGEALPEVALRGAFAAAQASDLMLVVGSSLVVQPAARIPELAVASGARLAIINNDPTPLDNLADVVVRGSAGAVLSALADALLGTSQDTMAGSG
;
A
#
# COMPACT_ATOMS: atom_id res chain seq x y z
N MET A 1 60.89 -2.83 50.28
CA MET A 1 59.44 -2.50 50.28
C MET A 1 59.32 -1.03 49.96
N PRO A 2 58.72 -0.68 48.79
CA PRO A 2 58.16 0.64 48.61
C PRO A 2 56.65 0.53 48.25
N THR A 3 55.95 1.41 48.93
CA THR A 3 54.51 1.67 48.87
C THR A 3 54.06 2.17 47.47
N ARG A 4 53.06 1.54 46.87
CA ARG A 4 52.39 2.00 45.63
C ARG A 4 51.30 3.02 45.97
N GLN A 5 51.47 4.23 45.44
CA GLN A 5 50.47 5.29 45.39
C GLN A 5 49.36 4.93 44.41
N ARG A 6 48.10 5.11 44.82
CA ARG A 6 46.92 5.03 43.98
C ARG A 6 46.71 6.37 43.24
N GLY A 7 46.85 6.36 41.93
CA GLY A 7 46.46 7.46 41.08
C GLY A 7 44.96 7.43 40.82
N GLY A 8 44.25 8.50 41.25
CA GLY A 8 42.83 8.71 40.93
C GLY A 8 42.67 9.22 39.50
N PHE A 9 41.83 8.58 38.72
CA PHE A 9 41.37 9.08 37.43
C PHE A 9 40.14 9.96 37.67
N ALA A 10 40.27 11.22 37.27
CA ALA A 10 39.15 12.16 37.18
C ALA A 10 38.29 11.83 35.93
N PRO A 11 36.93 11.96 35.97
CA PRO A 11 36.11 11.75 34.82
C PRO A 11 36.16 12.95 33.86
N VAL A 12 36.50 12.69 32.62
CA VAL A 12 36.44 13.63 31.51
C VAL A 12 34.97 13.91 31.18
N ARG A 13 34.53 15.15 31.37
CA ARG A 13 33.20 15.62 30.90
C ARG A 13 33.24 15.80 29.37
N GLY A 14 32.53 14.93 28.67
CA GLY A 14 32.19 15.13 27.26
C GLY A 14 31.04 16.15 27.11
N PRO A 15 30.91 16.80 25.94
CA PRO A 15 29.91 17.84 25.72
C PRO A 15 28.49 17.27 25.70
N ALA A 16 27.60 17.96 26.41
CA ALA A 16 26.17 17.68 26.43
C ALA A 16 25.58 17.80 25.00
N LEU A 17 25.06 16.69 24.45
CA LEU A 17 24.14 16.74 23.34
C LEU A 17 22.86 17.41 23.82
N GLN A 18 22.57 18.60 23.30
CA GLN A 18 21.24 19.21 23.39
C GLN A 18 20.29 18.37 22.56
N LEU A 19 19.46 17.58 23.23
CA LEU A 19 18.23 17.01 22.67
C LEU A 19 17.28 18.18 22.37
N LEU A 20 17.21 18.57 21.10
CA LEU A 20 16.11 19.35 20.57
C LEU A 20 14.86 18.44 20.59
N GLU A 21 14.04 18.66 21.61
CA GLU A 21 12.68 18.12 21.66
C GLU A 21 11.87 18.66 20.49
N CYS A 22 11.65 17.83 19.47
CA CYS A 22 10.59 18.04 18.48
C CYS A 22 9.23 17.73 19.12
N ALA A 23 8.81 18.56 20.06
CA ALA A 23 7.45 18.60 20.61
C ALA A 23 6.53 19.35 19.66
N GLY A 24 6.26 18.81 18.46
CA GLY A 24 5.43 19.45 17.44
C GLY A 24 4.30 18.60 16.85
N VAL A 25 4.30 17.29 17.02
CA VAL A 25 3.37 16.41 16.27
C VAL A 25 2.18 15.91 17.10
N LEU A 26 2.14 16.15 18.41
CA LEU A 26 1.05 15.67 19.29
C LEU A 26 0.01 16.74 19.69
N LYS A 27 -0.06 17.88 19.02
CA LYS A 27 -0.99 18.99 19.39
C LYS A 27 -2.24 19.16 18.53
N TYR A 28 -2.56 18.24 17.63
CA TYR A 28 -3.75 18.40 16.76
C TYR A 28 -4.94 17.47 17.10
N PHE A 29 -5.01 16.92 18.30
CA PHE A 29 -6.22 16.28 18.79
C PHE A 29 -6.71 16.91 20.09
N SER A 30 -6.96 18.23 20.06
CA SER A 30 -7.72 18.89 21.11
C SER A 30 -8.98 19.45 20.48
N LEU A 31 -10.07 18.66 20.51
CA LEU A 31 -11.42 19.14 20.22
C LEU A 31 -11.77 20.22 21.25
N ARG A 32 -11.78 21.49 20.82
CA ARG A 32 -12.45 22.55 21.57
C ARG A 32 -13.95 22.34 21.44
N ILE A 33 -14.56 21.82 22.49
CA ILE A 33 -16.01 21.88 22.68
C ILE A 33 -16.33 23.33 23.03
N VAL A 34 -17.00 24.03 22.11
CA VAL A 34 -17.66 25.31 22.38
C VAL A 34 -19.06 25.00 22.92
N PRO A 35 -19.44 25.40 24.11
CA PRO A 35 -20.80 25.15 24.59
C PRO A 35 -21.77 26.14 23.96
N SER A 36 -22.59 25.67 23.02
CA SER A 36 -23.78 26.39 22.61
C SER A 36 -24.92 26.11 23.60
N ARG A 37 -25.23 27.09 24.45
CA ARG A 37 -26.48 27.12 25.18
C ARG A 37 -27.64 27.42 24.22
N LEU A 38 -28.79 26.78 24.57
CA LEU A 38 -30.16 27.01 24.09
C LEU A 38 -30.62 26.07 22.96
N TYR A 39 -31.26 24.98 23.28
CA TYR A 39 -32.68 24.61 23.19
C TYR A 39 -32.81 23.14 23.61
N GLY A 40 -33.72 22.90 24.58
CA GLY A 40 -33.97 21.58 25.10
C GLY A 40 -34.76 20.71 24.11
N HIS A 41 -34.31 19.48 23.98
CA HIS A 41 -35.13 18.29 23.89
C HIS A 41 -34.22 17.08 24.13
N LYS A 42 -34.68 16.22 25.08
CA LYS A 42 -34.02 14.98 25.46
C LYS A 42 -34.19 13.94 24.36
N HIS A 43 -33.11 13.49 23.73
CA HIS A 43 -32.99 12.16 23.20
C HIS A 43 -31.50 11.74 23.33
N SER A 44 -31.28 10.58 23.93
CA SER A 44 -29.98 9.96 24.07
C SER A 44 -29.47 9.51 22.70
N CYS A 45 -28.29 9.98 22.27
CA CYS A 45 -27.59 9.48 21.12
C CYS A 45 -26.36 8.73 21.60
N ASP A 46 -26.45 7.40 21.59
CA ASP A 46 -25.34 6.47 21.77
C ASP A 46 -24.92 5.96 20.40
N SER A 47 -24.19 6.73 19.61
CA SER A 47 -23.22 6.23 18.63
C SER A 47 -22.56 7.38 17.85
N VAL A 48 -21.25 7.23 17.58
CA VAL A 48 -20.39 8.18 16.88
C VAL A 48 -20.66 8.24 15.36
N ALA A 49 -21.78 7.65 14.90
CA ALA A 49 -22.12 7.53 13.47
C ALA A 49 -22.88 8.75 12.87
N ASP A 50 -23.33 9.72 13.68
CA ASP A 50 -24.26 10.77 13.21
C ASP A 50 -23.62 12.13 12.91
N LEU A 51 -22.31 12.20 12.71
CA LEU A 51 -21.61 13.48 12.45
C LEU A 51 -21.38 13.81 10.96
N TYR A 52 -22.05 13.09 10.04
CA TYR A 52 -21.92 13.41 8.61
C TYR A 52 -23.32 13.50 7.94
N CYS A 53 -23.89 14.71 7.96
CA CYS A 53 -25.06 15.00 7.14
C CYS A 53 -24.58 15.78 5.88
N PRO A 54 -24.59 15.18 4.67
CA PRO A 54 -24.29 15.91 3.45
C PRO A 54 -25.49 16.76 3.04
N ARG A 55 -25.24 18.03 2.68
CA ARG A 55 -26.24 18.90 2.04
C ARG A 55 -26.63 18.27 0.70
N LYS A 56 -27.92 18.02 0.56
CA LYS A 56 -28.55 17.61 -0.70
C LYS A 56 -28.80 18.87 -1.54
N ASP A 57 -27.98 19.08 -2.58
CA ASP A 57 -28.40 19.79 -3.76
C ASP A 57 -28.16 18.87 -4.96
N THR A 58 -29.17 18.09 -5.26
CA THR A 58 -29.19 17.16 -6.38
C THR A 58 -29.86 17.82 -7.56
N LEU A 59 -29.08 18.18 -8.57
CA LEU A 59 -29.60 18.32 -9.93
C LEU A 59 -29.72 16.91 -10.54
N SER A 60 -30.94 16.42 -10.58
CA SER A 60 -31.32 15.16 -11.23
C SER A 60 -31.39 15.40 -12.73
N LEU A 61 -30.43 14.88 -13.50
CA LEU A 61 -30.55 14.67 -14.93
C LEU A 61 -30.80 13.17 -15.17
N THR A 62 -32.08 12.82 -15.32
CA THR A 62 -32.50 11.53 -15.83
C THR A 62 -32.20 11.44 -17.32
N MET A 63 -31.21 10.65 -17.70
CA MET A 63 -31.03 10.17 -19.05
C MET A 63 -31.33 8.68 -19.06
N SER A 64 -32.50 8.32 -19.55
CA SER A 64 -32.85 6.94 -19.94
C SER A 64 -32.29 6.67 -21.33
N GLY A 65 -31.47 5.63 -21.48
CA GLY A 65 -30.95 5.19 -22.76
C GLY A 65 -29.99 4.03 -22.59
N SER A 66 -30.52 2.82 -22.79
CA SER A 66 -29.75 1.57 -22.83
C SER A 66 -28.87 1.52 -24.07
N SER A 67 -27.57 1.72 -23.92
CA SER A 67 -26.50 1.25 -24.82
C SER A 67 -25.25 0.98 -23.97
N GLU A 68 -25.27 -0.16 -23.27
CA GLU A 68 -24.18 -0.60 -22.45
C GLU A 68 -23.08 -1.23 -23.32
N GLY A 69 -21.85 -0.74 -23.20
CA GLY A 69 -20.67 -1.56 -23.33
C GLY A 69 -19.38 -0.91 -23.83
N ILE A 70 -19.37 0.00 -24.77
CA ILE A 70 -18.12 0.51 -25.36
C ILE A 70 -17.90 2.00 -25.04
N GLY A 71 -18.91 2.83 -25.14
CA GLY A 71 -18.78 4.29 -24.94
C GLY A 71 -18.50 4.76 -23.50
N ALA A 72 -18.93 4.02 -22.47
CA ALA A 72 -18.76 4.44 -21.08
C ALA A 72 -17.32 4.24 -20.54
N ARG A 73 -16.57 3.29 -21.11
CA ARG A 73 -15.15 3.07 -20.75
C ARG A 73 -14.26 4.16 -21.32
N ASP A 74 -14.50 4.58 -22.55
CA ASP A 74 -13.73 5.63 -23.22
C ASP A 74 -13.91 6.99 -22.54
N THR A 75 -15.11 7.30 -22.05
CA THR A 75 -15.38 8.52 -21.30
C THR A 75 -14.67 8.55 -19.94
N GLY A 76 -14.58 7.42 -19.24
CA GLY A 76 -13.88 7.33 -17.97
C GLY A 76 -12.37 7.51 -18.09
N VAL A 77 -11.76 6.92 -19.14
CA VAL A 77 -10.32 7.08 -19.40
C VAL A 77 -10.00 8.51 -19.81
N ALA A 78 -10.83 9.14 -20.66
CA ALA A 78 -10.66 10.54 -21.04
C ALA A 78 -10.73 11.48 -19.82
N ALA A 79 -11.72 11.30 -18.94
CA ALA A 79 -11.83 12.07 -17.70
C ALA A 79 -10.62 11.86 -16.76
N LEU A 80 -10.07 10.63 -16.69
CA LEU A 80 -8.85 10.35 -15.93
C LEU A 80 -7.65 11.10 -16.51
N ILE A 81 -7.50 11.15 -17.83
CA ILE A 81 -6.42 11.86 -18.50
C ILE A 81 -6.52 13.38 -18.22
N GLU A 82 -7.71 13.96 -18.38
CA GLU A 82 -7.97 15.37 -18.06
C GLU A 82 -7.64 15.69 -16.60
N LEU A 83 -8.02 14.81 -15.66
CA LEU A 83 -7.72 14.95 -14.24
C LEU A 83 -6.21 14.90 -13.96
N ALA A 84 -5.47 14.01 -14.64
CA ALA A 84 -4.07 13.76 -14.41
C ALA A 84 -3.14 14.74 -15.15
N GLN A 85 -3.59 15.39 -16.20
CA GLN A 85 -2.75 16.27 -17.02
C GLN A 85 -2.14 17.44 -16.24
N PRO A 86 -2.86 18.17 -15.37
CA PRO A 86 -2.30 19.23 -14.55
C PRO A 86 -1.52 18.73 -13.33
N ALA A 87 -1.62 17.46 -12.97
CA ALA A 87 -0.99 16.91 -11.79
C ALA A 87 0.54 16.96 -11.88
N ARG A 88 1.19 17.33 -10.77
CA ARG A 88 2.63 17.49 -10.63
C ARG A 88 3.25 16.46 -9.68
N ALA A 89 2.44 15.91 -8.78
CA ALA A 89 2.85 14.98 -7.72
C ALA A 89 1.83 13.86 -7.58
N MET A 90 1.72 13.00 -8.60
CA MET A 90 0.86 11.83 -8.52
C MET A 90 1.44 10.78 -7.59
N THR A 91 0.57 10.13 -6.81
CA THR A 91 0.92 8.93 -6.02
C THR A 91 -0.02 7.79 -6.41
N ALA A 92 0.52 6.62 -6.70
CA ALA A 92 -0.28 5.42 -6.95
C ALA A 92 -0.44 4.60 -5.66
N PHE A 93 -1.67 4.20 -5.35
CA PHE A 93 -2.01 3.26 -4.28
C PHE A 93 -2.52 1.96 -4.91
N THR A 94 -1.73 0.89 -4.85
CA THR A 94 -2.03 -0.35 -5.59
C THR A 94 -2.44 -1.50 -4.67
N GLY A 95 -3.34 -2.34 -5.15
CA GLY A 95 -3.76 -3.59 -4.52
C GLY A 95 -3.65 -4.78 -5.48
N ALA A 96 -4.14 -5.95 -5.07
CA ALA A 96 -3.96 -7.20 -5.81
C ALA A 96 -4.56 -7.17 -7.23
N GLY A 97 -5.55 -6.34 -7.48
CA GLY A 97 -6.18 -6.19 -8.80
C GLY A 97 -5.22 -5.73 -9.90
N ILE A 98 -4.12 -5.00 -9.59
CA ILE A 98 -3.13 -4.66 -10.61
C ILE A 98 -2.34 -5.89 -11.09
N SER A 99 -2.22 -6.93 -10.26
CA SER A 99 -1.42 -8.14 -10.56
C SER A 99 -2.22 -9.26 -11.20
N THR A 100 -3.55 -9.12 -11.35
CA THR A 100 -4.40 -10.15 -11.96
C THR A 100 -4.04 -10.43 -13.40
N GLU A 101 -3.68 -9.41 -14.18
CA GLU A 101 -3.19 -9.53 -15.55
C GLU A 101 -1.80 -10.18 -15.65
N SER A 102 -1.08 -10.31 -14.54
CA SER A 102 0.16 -11.09 -14.44
C SER A 102 -0.10 -12.56 -14.06
N GLY A 103 -1.37 -12.97 -13.86
CA GLY A 103 -1.74 -14.32 -13.46
C GLY A 103 -1.74 -14.55 -11.94
N ILE A 104 -1.55 -13.52 -11.12
CA ILE A 104 -1.70 -13.63 -9.66
C ILE A 104 -3.17 -13.35 -9.30
N PRO A 105 -3.90 -14.33 -8.74
CA PRO A 105 -5.29 -14.10 -8.35
C PRO A 105 -5.36 -13.08 -7.24
N ASP A 106 -6.38 -12.26 -7.24
CA ASP A 106 -6.66 -11.39 -6.13
C ASP A 106 -7.16 -12.17 -4.89
N TYR A 107 -7.37 -11.45 -3.78
CA TYR A 107 -7.75 -12.10 -2.52
C TYR A 107 -9.25 -12.23 -2.33
N ARG A 108 -10.06 -11.32 -2.89
CA ARG A 108 -11.50 -11.13 -2.59
C ARG A 108 -12.42 -11.15 -3.79
N GLY A 109 -11.90 -10.97 -5.00
CA GLY A 109 -12.68 -11.08 -6.22
C GLY A 109 -13.21 -12.51 -6.44
N PRO A 110 -14.12 -12.72 -7.38
CA PRO A 110 -14.64 -14.04 -7.71
C PRO A 110 -13.50 -15.04 -7.99
N GLY A 111 -13.42 -16.13 -7.22
CA GLY A 111 -12.32 -17.10 -7.28
C GLY A 111 -11.06 -16.69 -6.50
N GLY A 112 -11.13 -15.62 -5.68
CA GLY A 112 -10.05 -15.09 -4.88
C GLY A 112 -9.50 -16.08 -3.85
N VAL A 113 -8.28 -15.84 -3.39
CA VAL A 113 -7.55 -16.76 -2.49
C VAL A 113 -8.30 -17.02 -1.18
N TRP A 114 -9.03 -16.03 -0.65
CA TRP A 114 -9.73 -16.15 0.65
C TRP A 114 -11.08 -16.83 0.59
N GLU A 115 -11.64 -17.06 -0.58
CA GLU A 115 -12.82 -17.94 -0.71
C GLU A 115 -12.50 -19.37 -0.27
N ARG A 116 -11.24 -19.78 -0.34
CA ARG A 116 -10.82 -21.17 -0.06
C ARG A 116 -10.31 -21.35 1.36
N LYS A 117 -9.60 -20.39 1.94
CA LYS A 117 -9.00 -20.49 3.27
C LYS A 117 -8.62 -19.11 3.80
N ALA A 118 -9.07 -18.79 5.01
CA ALA A 118 -8.60 -17.61 5.73
C ALA A 118 -7.09 -17.77 6.08
N PRO A 119 -6.27 -16.74 5.88
CA PRO A 119 -4.88 -16.79 6.27
C PRO A 119 -4.74 -16.86 7.80
N PRO A 120 -3.65 -17.48 8.32
CA PRO A 120 -3.42 -17.55 9.76
C PRO A 120 -3.18 -16.15 10.34
N THR A 121 -3.58 -15.97 11.60
CA THR A 121 -3.19 -14.78 12.37
C THR A 121 -1.75 -14.91 12.85
N LEU A 122 -1.11 -13.77 13.21
CA LEU A 122 0.22 -13.81 13.83
C LEU A 122 0.23 -14.66 15.12
N LYS A 123 -0.86 -14.61 15.89
CA LYS A 123 -1.00 -15.39 17.12
C LYS A 123 -0.99 -16.89 16.82
N ASP A 124 -1.81 -17.34 15.85
CA ASP A 124 -1.88 -18.76 15.48
C ASP A 124 -0.55 -19.25 14.94
N PHE A 125 0.10 -18.43 14.09
CA PHE A 125 1.41 -18.75 13.54
C PHE A 125 2.51 -18.92 14.62
N ARG A 126 2.49 -18.10 15.67
CA ARG A 126 3.45 -18.20 16.78
C ARG A 126 3.19 -19.43 17.66
N LEU A 127 1.92 -19.71 17.95
CA LEU A 127 1.55 -20.70 18.96
C LEU A 127 1.44 -22.14 18.42
N SER A 128 1.08 -22.34 17.13
CA SER A 128 0.86 -23.67 16.57
C SER A 128 1.97 -24.07 15.59
N PRO A 129 2.74 -25.12 15.89
CA PRO A 129 3.65 -25.78 14.94
C PRO A 129 2.92 -26.24 13.67
N GLU A 130 1.73 -26.82 13.81
CA GLU A 130 0.91 -27.32 12.71
C GLU A 130 0.52 -26.22 11.74
N THR A 131 0.19 -25.03 12.28
CA THR A 131 -0.07 -23.82 11.44
C THR A 131 1.17 -23.43 10.65
N ARG A 132 2.36 -23.52 11.24
CA ARG A 132 3.62 -23.22 10.54
C ARG A 132 3.96 -24.27 9.48
N GLU A 133 3.75 -25.55 9.77
CA GLU A 133 3.95 -26.62 8.80
C GLU A 133 3.06 -26.45 7.58
N GLN A 134 1.76 -26.19 7.78
CA GLN A 134 0.83 -25.90 6.69
C GLN A 134 1.24 -24.66 5.90
N TYR A 135 1.63 -23.60 6.57
CA TYR A 135 2.10 -22.36 5.93
C TYR A 135 3.32 -22.62 5.05
N TRP A 136 4.32 -23.35 5.55
CA TRP A 136 5.53 -23.65 4.78
C TRP A 136 5.27 -24.63 3.63
N ALA A 137 4.39 -25.60 3.82
CA ALA A 137 3.97 -26.51 2.75
C ALA A 137 3.26 -25.74 1.61
N GLU A 138 2.32 -24.85 1.94
CA GLU A 138 1.66 -24.00 0.94
C GLU A 138 2.65 -23.05 0.25
N ARG A 139 3.56 -22.46 1.00
CA ARG A 139 4.58 -21.57 0.46
C ARG A 139 5.55 -22.29 -0.48
N ARG A 140 6.00 -23.48 -0.11
CA ARG A 140 6.87 -24.31 -0.94
C ARG A 140 6.28 -24.52 -2.34
N MET A 141 4.98 -24.71 -2.42
CA MET A 141 4.27 -24.91 -3.69
C MET A 141 4.04 -23.62 -4.47
N ARG A 142 3.71 -22.51 -3.77
CA ARG A 142 3.26 -21.27 -4.42
C ARG A 142 4.40 -20.29 -4.74
N TYR A 143 5.44 -20.27 -3.90
CA TYR A 143 6.50 -19.27 -4.05
C TYR A 143 7.28 -19.37 -5.39
N PRO A 144 7.59 -20.54 -5.95
CA PRO A 144 8.25 -20.61 -7.26
C PRO A 144 7.46 -19.88 -8.35
N SER A 145 6.16 -20.13 -8.44
CA SER A 145 5.29 -19.44 -9.41
C SER A 145 5.26 -17.94 -9.16
N LEU A 146 5.10 -17.51 -7.90
CA LEU A 146 5.13 -16.07 -7.55
C LEU A 146 6.45 -15.40 -7.94
N ARG A 147 7.59 -16.06 -7.66
CA ARG A 147 8.93 -15.59 -8.00
C ARG A 147 9.08 -15.38 -9.51
N ASP A 148 8.56 -16.31 -10.31
CA ASP A 148 8.76 -16.34 -11.76
C ASP A 148 7.76 -15.49 -12.52
N THR A 149 6.67 -15.04 -11.87
CA THR A 149 5.66 -14.15 -12.44
C THR A 149 6.29 -12.86 -12.97
N GLN A 150 5.82 -12.40 -14.13
CA GLN A 150 6.29 -11.19 -14.79
C GLN A 150 5.33 -10.01 -14.55
N PRO A 151 5.84 -8.78 -14.45
CA PRO A 151 5.00 -7.59 -14.40
C PRO A 151 4.18 -7.44 -15.72
N ASN A 152 3.00 -6.87 -15.61
CA ASN A 152 2.13 -6.58 -16.75
C ASN A 152 2.23 -5.11 -17.19
N ALA A 153 1.46 -4.75 -18.22
CA ALA A 153 1.43 -3.41 -18.80
C ALA A 153 1.12 -2.30 -17.78
N GLY A 154 0.31 -2.59 -16.74
CA GLY A 154 -0.01 -1.64 -15.68
C GLY A 154 1.21 -1.29 -14.82
N HIS A 155 2.02 -2.28 -14.46
CA HIS A 155 3.27 -2.06 -13.73
C HIS A 155 4.27 -1.25 -14.57
N VAL A 156 4.40 -1.58 -15.86
CA VAL A 156 5.28 -0.85 -16.79
C VAL A 156 4.82 0.59 -16.98
N ALA A 157 3.51 0.83 -17.09
CA ALA A 157 2.95 2.18 -17.22
C ALA A 157 3.27 3.05 -15.99
N LEU A 158 3.14 2.50 -14.77
CA LEU A 158 3.53 3.23 -13.56
C LEU A 158 5.02 3.56 -13.53
N VAL A 159 5.89 2.66 -13.98
CA VAL A 159 7.34 2.92 -14.10
C VAL A 159 7.62 4.03 -15.11
N ARG A 160 6.95 4.03 -16.27
CA ARG A 160 7.07 5.11 -17.28
C ARG A 160 6.71 6.48 -16.67
N LEU A 161 5.58 6.54 -15.95
CA LEU A 161 5.14 7.76 -15.27
C LEU A 161 6.13 8.20 -14.18
N GLN A 162 6.71 7.24 -13.42
CA GLN A 162 7.69 7.50 -12.38
C GLN A 162 9.00 8.02 -12.96
N THR A 163 9.51 7.39 -14.04
CA THR A 163 10.73 7.81 -14.73
C THR A 163 10.60 9.20 -15.34
N ALA A 164 9.41 9.55 -15.84
CA ALA A 164 9.11 10.88 -16.36
C ALA A 164 8.85 11.95 -15.28
N GLY A 165 8.94 11.59 -14.00
CA GLY A 165 8.72 12.49 -12.87
C GLY A 165 7.27 12.90 -12.64
N LYS A 166 6.30 12.27 -13.34
CA LYS A 166 4.86 12.50 -13.13
C LYS A 166 4.33 11.76 -11.92
N LEU A 167 4.82 10.54 -11.67
CA LEU A 167 4.47 9.73 -10.51
C LEU A 167 5.60 9.80 -9.48
N THR A 168 5.30 10.28 -8.28
CA THR A 168 6.29 10.47 -7.22
C THR A 168 6.50 9.20 -6.41
N HIS A 169 5.43 8.49 -6.07
CA HIS A 169 5.48 7.28 -5.24
C HIS A 169 4.51 6.21 -5.73
N VAL A 170 4.89 4.96 -5.48
CA VAL A 170 3.99 3.80 -5.50
C VAL A 170 3.85 3.28 -4.08
N ILE A 171 2.63 3.30 -3.55
CA ILE A 171 2.28 2.70 -2.26
C ILE A 171 1.53 1.41 -2.59
N THR A 172 2.11 0.26 -2.24
CA THR A 172 1.50 -1.02 -2.59
C THR A 172 1.12 -1.84 -1.38
N GLN A 173 -0.04 -2.49 -1.47
CA GLN A 173 -0.49 -3.53 -0.55
C GLN A 173 0.04 -4.91 -0.96
N ASN A 174 0.57 -5.03 -2.18
CA ASN A 174 1.05 -6.27 -2.74
C ASN A 174 2.39 -6.69 -2.14
N ILE A 175 2.60 -7.99 -2.11
CA ILE A 175 3.82 -8.62 -1.59
C ILE A 175 4.61 -9.33 -2.72
N ASP A 176 4.17 -9.17 -3.97
CA ASP A 176 4.64 -9.92 -5.13
C ASP A 176 5.94 -9.39 -5.76
N GLY A 177 6.35 -8.18 -5.41
CA GLY A 177 7.57 -7.54 -5.93
C GLY A 177 7.49 -7.14 -7.41
N LEU A 178 6.30 -7.15 -8.03
CA LEU A 178 6.17 -6.86 -9.46
C LEU A 178 6.46 -5.41 -9.82
N HIS A 179 6.21 -4.45 -8.92
CA HIS A 179 6.61 -3.06 -9.13
C HIS A 179 8.13 -2.94 -9.28
N GLN A 180 8.88 -3.55 -8.36
CA GLN A 180 10.35 -3.55 -8.39
C GLN A 180 10.87 -4.31 -9.62
N LYS A 181 10.25 -5.45 -9.95
CA LYS A 181 10.61 -6.24 -11.13
C LYS A 181 10.33 -5.52 -12.45
N ALA A 182 9.34 -4.63 -12.48
CA ALA A 182 9.07 -3.73 -13.61
C ALA A 182 10.09 -2.58 -13.73
N GLY A 183 10.86 -2.29 -12.67
CA GLY A 183 11.85 -1.22 -12.63
C GLY A 183 11.41 0.01 -11.84
N SER A 184 10.36 -0.09 -10.98
CA SER A 184 10.02 0.99 -10.05
C SER A 184 11.20 1.30 -9.13
N ASP A 185 11.41 2.59 -8.86
CA ASP A 185 12.41 3.08 -7.92
C ASP A 185 12.14 2.51 -6.51
N PRO A 186 13.08 1.74 -5.93
CA PRO A 186 12.89 1.14 -4.61
C PRO A 186 12.69 2.17 -3.49
N GLU A 187 13.28 3.36 -3.59
CA GLU A 187 13.15 4.42 -2.59
C GLU A 187 11.77 5.10 -2.65
N ARG A 188 11.09 4.99 -3.78
CA ARG A 188 9.76 5.54 -4.04
C ARG A 188 8.67 4.48 -4.11
N THR A 189 9.00 3.21 -3.78
CA THR A 189 8.06 2.10 -3.73
C THR A 189 7.89 1.63 -2.30
N ILE A 190 6.72 1.87 -1.72
CA ILE A 190 6.41 1.62 -0.31
C ILE A 190 5.55 0.35 -0.21
N GLU A 191 6.12 -0.74 0.31
CA GLU A 191 5.45 -2.02 0.53
C GLU A 191 4.78 -2.03 1.91
N LEU A 192 3.48 -1.74 1.98
CA LEU A 192 2.73 -1.66 3.25
C LEU A 192 2.63 -3.00 3.98
N HIS A 193 2.52 -4.09 3.23
CA HIS A 193 2.37 -5.42 3.79
C HIS A 193 3.66 -6.25 3.71
N GLY A 194 4.80 -5.58 3.49
CA GLY A 194 6.09 -6.22 3.31
C GLY A 194 6.21 -6.97 2.00
N THR A 195 7.10 -7.97 1.95
CA THR A 195 7.42 -8.68 0.71
C THR A 195 7.48 -10.21 0.89
N ALA A 196 7.04 -10.95 -0.12
CA ALA A 196 7.18 -12.40 -0.18
C ALA A 196 8.61 -12.84 -0.55
N HIS A 197 9.46 -11.94 -1.07
CA HIS A 197 10.80 -12.26 -1.56
C HIS A 197 11.87 -12.28 -0.47
N ARG A 198 11.48 -12.04 0.78
CA ARG A 198 12.35 -12.19 1.95
C ARG A 198 11.68 -13.05 3.01
N VAL A 199 12.50 -13.70 3.83
CA VAL A 199 12.10 -14.42 5.04
C VAL A 199 12.80 -13.77 6.22
N ARG A 200 12.08 -13.57 7.32
CA ARG A 200 12.66 -13.01 8.56
C ARG A 200 12.43 -13.94 9.73
N CYS A 201 13.35 -13.89 10.67
CA CYS A 201 13.15 -14.47 12.00
C CYS A 201 12.27 -13.53 12.84
N LEU A 202 11.26 -14.09 13.51
CA LEU A 202 10.35 -13.32 14.36
C LEU A 202 10.96 -12.98 15.73
N ASP A 203 12.09 -13.61 16.07
CA ASP A 203 12.70 -13.48 17.38
C ASP A 203 13.96 -12.59 17.35
N CYS A 204 14.89 -12.82 16.41
CA CYS A 204 16.09 -11.98 16.29
C CYS A 204 16.05 -10.95 15.16
N GLY A 205 15.02 -10.95 14.31
CA GLY A 205 14.87 -9.99 13.21
C GLY A 205 15.75 -10.23 11.98
N THR A 206 16.70 -11.15 12.02
CA THR A 206 17.56 -11.47 10.88
C THR A 206 16.72 -11.88 9.66
N SER A 207 17.14 -11.47 8.46
CA SER A 207 16.38 -11.66 7.24
C SER A 207 17.23 -12.23 6.11
N TRP A 208 16.65 -13.17 5.34
CA TRP A 208 17.28 -13.87 4.22
C TRP A 208 16.48 -13.64 2.93
N PRO A 209 17.12 -13.73 1.75
CA PRO A 209 16.41 -13.93 0.49
C PRO A 209 15.50 -15.14 0.56
N ALA A 210 14.27 -15.02 0.06
CA ALA A 210 13.31 -16.12 0.15
C ALA A 210 13.74 -17.37 -0.64
N VAL A 211 14.55 -17.19 -1.68
CA VAL A 211 15.09 -18.29 -2.49
C VAL A 211 16.00 -19.22 -1.69
N GLU A 212 16.76 -18.70 -0.72
CA GLU A 212 17.62 -19.49 0.16
C GLU A 212 16.78 -20.39 1.08
N ILE A 213 15.74 -19.83 1.68
CA ILE A 213 14.84 -20.61 2.54
C ILE A 213 13.98 -21.57 1.70
N GLN A 214 13.62 -21.20 0.47
CA GLN A 214 12.93 -22.10 -0.44
C GLN A 214 13.77 -23.37 -0.74
N ALA A 215 15.08 -23.22 -0.94
CA ALA A 215 15.99 -24.36 -1.12
C ALA A 215 16.05 -25.24 0.14
N ARG A 216 16.03 -24.64 1.33
CA ARG A 216 16.01 -25.40 2.60
C ARG A 216 14.72 -26.20 2.79
N LEU A 217 13.57 -25.69 2.31
CA LEU A 217 12.28 -26.39 2.40
C LEU A 217 12.24 -27.73 1.65
N GLU A 218 13.19 -27.99 0.77
CA GLU A 218 13.31 -29.30 0.10
C GLU A 218 13.82 -30.41 1.05
N ILE A 219 14.52 -30.01 2.13
CA ILE A 219 15.14 -30.91 3.09
C ILE A 219 14.45 -30.80 4.46
N ASP A 220 14.11 -29.58 4.87
CA ASP A 220 13.52 -29.27 6.18
C ASP A 220 12.15 -28.60 5.98
N PRO A 221 11.02 -29.29 6.25
CA PRO A 221 9.68 -28.76 6.04
C PRO A 221 9.29 -27.66 7.03
N LEU A 222 10.03 -27.51 8.16
CA LEU A 222 9.77 -26.51 9.19
C LEU A 222 11.07 -25.78 9.58
N PRO A 223 11.66 -24.98 8.68
CA PRO A 223 12.96 -24.36 8.91
C PRO A 223 12.92 -23.37 10.07
N VAL A 224 13.97 -23.43 10.89
CA VAL A 224 14.21 -22.50 12.00
C VAL A 224 15.36 -21.54 11.66
N CYS A 225 15.46 -20.48 12.41
CA CYS A 225 16.54 -19.49 12.29
C CYS A 225 17.90 -20.11 12.65
N GLU A 226 18.86 -20.04 11.75
CA GLU A 226 20.23 -20.56 11.98
C GLU A 226 21.01 -19.78 13.02
N ILE A 227 20.59 -18.53 13.30
CA ILE A 227 21.28 -17.65 14.27
C ILE A 227 20.79 -17.89 15.68
N CYS A 228 19.46 -18.06 15.90
CA CYS A 228 18.90 -18.13 17.24
C CYS A 228 17.92 -19.28 17.47
N GLY A 229 17.69 -20.16 16.48
CA GLY A 229 16.69 -21.24 16.56
C GLY A 229 15.25 -20.75 16.50
N GLY A 230 15.02 -19.48 16.32
CA GLY A 230 13.69 -18.85 16.34
C GLY A 230 12.83 -19.14 15.12
N ILE A 231 11.58 -18.65 15.15
CA ILE A 231 10.57 -18.90 14.14
C ILE A 231 10.85 -18.07 12.88
N LEU A 232 10.96 -18.76 11.73
CA LEU A 232 11.06 -18.12 10.42
C LEU A 232 9.69 -17.91 9.79
N ARG A 233 9.53 -16.78 9.05
CA ARG A 233 8.34 -16.44 8.27
C ARG A 233 8.69 -15.54 7.09
N ALA A 234 7.91 -15.56 6.01
CA ALA A 234 8.02 -14.52 4.98
C ALA A 234 7.91 -13.13 5.62
N ALA A 235 8.64 -12.17 5.10
CA ALA A 235 8.65 -10.80 5.60
C ALA A 235 7.37 -10.02 5.17
N THR A 236 6.21 -10.68 5.33
CA THR A 236 4.88 -10.15 5.04
C THR A 236 4.13 -9.87 6.35
N VAL A 237 3.11 -9.02 6.30
CA VAL A 237 2.23 -8.73 7.44
C VAL A 237 1.11 -9.76 7.49
N LEU A 238 0.91 -10.40 8.64
CA LEU A 238 -0.23 -11.28 8.90
C LEU A 238 -1.39 -10.53 9.53
N PHE A 239 -2.59 -11.13 9.52
CA PHE A 239 -3.74 -10.58 10.23
C PHE A 239 -3.47 -10.46 11.73
N GLY A 240 -3.86 -9.31 12.30
CA GLY A 240 -3.56 -8.98 13.70
C GLY A 240 -2.14 -8.48 13.97
N GLU A 241 -1.33 -8.31 12.91
CA GLU A 241 -0.03 -7.66 13.01
C GLU A 241 -0.12 -6.19 12.58
N ALA A 242 0.60 -5.32 13.28
CA ALA A 242 0.72 -3.92 12.88
C ALA A 242 1.51 -3.79 11.57
N LEU A 243 1.13 -2.82 10.74
CA LEU A 243 1.93 -2.48 9.56
C LEU A 243 3.32 -1.98 9.99
N PRO A 244 4.36 -2.19 9.17
CA PRO A 244 5.69 -1.63 9.45
C PRO A 244 5.61 -0.11 9.58
N GLU A 245 6.04 0.41 10.74
CA GLU A 245 5.88 1.83 11.08
C GLU A 245 6.55 2.76 10.07
N VAL A 246 7.73 2.39 9.58
CA VAL A 246 8.46 3.18 8.57
C VAL A 246 7.68 3.25 7.26
N ALA A 247 7.13 2.11 6.80
CA ALA A 247 6.33 2.06 5.58
C ALA A 247 5.03 2.86 5.74
N LEU A 248 4.36 2.75 6.88
CA LEU A 248 3.11 3.48 7.14
C LEU A 248 3.35 5.01 7.21
N ARG A 249 4.40 5.46 7.89
CA ARG A 249 4.78 6.88 7.93
C ARG A 249 5.15 7.42 6.54
N GLY A 250 5.94 6.65 5.78
CA GLY A 250 6.30 7.02 4.41
C GLY A 250 5.07 7.13 3.51
N ALA A 251 4.14 6.19 3.61
CA ALA A 251 2.89 6.21 2.86
C ALA A 251 2.00 7.42 3.22
N PHE A 252 1.90 7.76 4.49
CA PHE A 252 1.17 8.96 4.92
C PHE A 252 1.82 10.24 4.39
N ALA A 253 3.15 10.35 4.47
CA ALA A 253 3.87 11.50 3.93
C ALA A 253 3.69 11.63 2.41
N ALA A 254 3.79 10.52 1.66
CA ALA A 254 3.56 10.51 0.21
C ALA A 254 2.11 10.89 -0.15
N ALA A 255 1.13 10.39 0.61
CA ALA A 255 -0.28 10.73 0.42
C ALA A 255 -0.55 12.23 0.66
N GLN A 256 0.00 12.79 1.72
CA GLN A 256 -0.15 14.22 2.04
C GLN A 256 0.54 15.16 1.05
N ALA A 257 1.61 14.69 0.41
CA ALA A 257 2.35 15.48 -0.58
C ALA A 257 1.79 15.34 -2.01
N SER A 258 0.83 14.45 -2.24
CA SER A 258 0.26 14.24 -3.57
C SER A 258 -0.81 15.27 -3.91
N ASP A 259 -0.91 15.63 -5.20
CA ASP A 259 -2.00 16.40 -5.77
C ASP A 259 -3.03 15.55 -6.51
N LEU A 260 -2.63 14.30 -6.85
CA LEU A 260 -3.52 13.28 -7.40
C LEU A 260 -3.16 11.90 -6.83
N MET A 261 -4.13 11.26 -6.18
CA MET A 261 -4.05 9.88 -5.72
C MET A 261 -4.70 8.95 -6.74
N LEU A 262 -3.93 8.03 -7.31
CA LEU A 262 -4.41 6.97 -8.22
C LEU A 262 -4.57 5.67 -7.44
N VAL A 263 -5.79 5.26 -7.15
CA VAL A 263 -6.07 3.92 -6.57
C VAL A 263 -6.22 2.93 -7.71
N VAL A 264 -5.45 1.85 -7.67
CA VAL A 264 -5.43 0.84 -8.75
C VAL A 264 -5.59 -0.57 -8.19
N GLY A 265 -6.67 -1.25 -8.58
CA GLY A 265 -6.88 -2.65 -8.24
C GLY A 265 -6.98 -2.93 -6.74
N SER A 266 -7.61 -2.03 -5.98
CA SER A 266 -7.80 -2.19 -4.55
C SER A 266 -9.27 -2.10 -4.15
N SER A 267 -9.72 -3.06 -3.33
CA SER A 267 -11.07 -3.03 -2.76
C SER A 267 -11.28 -1.97 -1.68
N LEU A 268 -10.20 -1.36 -1.16
CA LEU A 268 -10.22 -0.31 -0.11
C LEU A 268 -10.93 -0.70 1.19
N VAL A 269 -10.93 -2.00 1.54
CA VAL A 269 -11.57 -2.48 2.79
C VAL A 269 -10.57 -2.88 3.88
N VAL A 270 -9.27 -2.98 3.56
CA VAL A 270 -8.24 -3.40 4.51
C VAL A 270 -7.72 -2.20 5.30
N GLN A 271 -7.99 -2.20 6.61
CA GLN A 271 -7.48 -1.17 7.50
C GLN A 271 -6.14 -1.58 8.14
N PRO A 272 -5.21 -0.62 8.40
CA PRO A 272 -5.34 0.83 8.19
C PRO A 272 -4.96 1.32 6.77
N ALA A 273 -4.57 0.44 5.84
CA ALA A 273 -4.10 0.81 4.50
C ALA A 273 -5.14 1.63 3.70
N ALA A 274 -6.43 1.30 3.82
CA ALA A 274 -7.50 2.01 3.11
C ALA A 274 -7.66 3.48 3.52
N ARG A 275 -7.12 3.89 4.67
CA ARG A 275 -7.10 5.31 5.10
C ARG A 275 -6.13 6.19 4.33
N ILE A 276 -5.18 5.60 3.60
CA ILE A 276 -4.15 6.37 2.88
C ILE A 276 -4.77 7.23 1.76
N PRO A 277 -5.64 6.70 0.88
CA PRO A 277 -6.35 7.53 -0.09
C PRO A 277 -7.28 8.56 0.56
N GLU A 278 -7.97 8.22 1.66
CA GLU A 278 -8.78 9.18 2.41
C GLU A 278 -7.94 10.36 2.93
N LEU A 279 -6.73 10.07 3.44
CA LEU A 279 -5.80 11.09 3.92
C LEU A 279 -5.32 11.99 2.78
N ALA A 280 -5.05 11.45 1.59
CA ALA A 280 -4.68 12.24 0.43
C ALA A 280 -5.79 13.25 0.07
N VAL A 281 -7.05 12.79 0.00
CA VAL A 281 -8.21 13.67 -0.24
C VAL A 281 -8.36 14.71 0.85
N ALA A 282 -8.24 14.33 2.12
CA ALA A 282 -8.29 15.26 3.25
C ALA A 282 -7.16 16.29 3.23
N SER A 283 -6.05 16.00 2.54
CA SER A 283 -4.91 16.90 2.35
C SER A 283 -5.02 17.74 1.06
N GLY A 284 -6.12 17.60 0.29
CA GLY A 284 -6.39 18.40 -0.91
C GLY A 284 -6.07 17.72 -2.23
N ALA A 285 -5.63 16.45 -2.22
CA ALA A 285 -5.43 15.70 -3.45
C ALA A 285 -6.76 15.36 -4.13
N ARG A 286 -6.75 15.32 -5.47
CA ARG A 286 -7.81 14.70 -6.26
C ARG A 286 -7.69 13.17 -6.14
N LEU A 287 -8.79 12.46 -6.34
CA LEU A 287 -8.83 11.00 -6.25
C LEU A 287 -9.36 10.38 -7.53
N ALA A 288 -8.58 9.48 -8.12
CA ALA A 288 -9.04 8.61 -9.20
C ALA A 288 -8.97 7.13 -8.77
N ILE A 289 -10.00 6.36 -9.09
CA ILE A 289 -10.08 4.94 -8.77
C ILE A 289 -10.19 4.14 -10.07
N ILE A 290 -9.23 3.24 -10.28
CA ILE A 290 -9.20 2.25 -11.37
C ILE A 290 -9.42 0.89 -10.72
N ASN A 291 -10.65 0.40 -10.74
CA ASN A 291 -11.00 -0.89 -10.12
C ASN A 291 -12.26 -1.46 -10.78
N ASN A 292 -12.31 -2.78 -11.00
CA ASN A 292 -13.48 -3.40 -11.62
C ASN A 292 -14.71 -3.36 -10.71
N ASP A 293 -14.53 -3.66 -9.42
CA ASP A 293 -15.61 -3.71 -8.44
C ASP A 293 -15.80 -2.35 -7.75
N PRO A 294 -17.01 -2.07 -7.24
CA PRO A 294 -17.25 -0.90 -6.41
C PRO A 294 -16.36 -0.89 -5.16
N THR A 295 -16.01 0.32 -4.70
CA THR A 295 -15.23 0.54 -3.48
C THR A 295 -15.95 1.49 -2.52
N PRO A 296 -15.64 1.43 -1.22
CA PRO A 296 -16.21 2.38 -0.24
C PRO A 296 -15.89 3.85 -0.53
N LEU A 297 -14.85 4.14 -1.34
CA LEU A 297 -14.42 5.50 -1.64
C LEU A 297 -14.88 6.00 -3.02
N ASP A 298 -15.70 5.26 -3.75
CA ASP A 298 -16.19 5.69 -5.07
C ASP A 298 -16.90 7.07 -5.02
N ASN A 299 -17.63 7.33 -3.93
CA ASN A 299 -18.33 8.61 -3.74
C ASN A 299 -17.40 9.80 -3.43
N LEU A 300 -16.15 9.53 -3.06
CA LEU A 300 -15.12 10.54 -2.81
C LEU A 300 -14.24 10.78 -4.05
N ALA A 301 -14.30 9.86 -5.02
CA ALA A 301 -13.46 9.94 -6.20
C ALA A 301 -13.99 10.99 -7.19
N ASP A 302 -13.07 11.76 -7.75
CA ASP A 302 -13.34 12.67 -8.87
C ASP A 302 -13.60 11.89 -10.16
N VAL A 303 -12.90 10.75 -10.32
CA VAL A 303 -13.06 9.84 -11.47
C VAL A 303 -12.99 8.40 -11.01
N VAL A 304 -13.93 7.57 -11.49
CA VAL A 304 -13.92 6.12 -11.33
C VAL A 304 -13.90 5.46 -12.69
N VAL A 305 -12.87 4.67 -12.96
CA VAL A 305 -12.73 3.90 -14.22
C VAL A 305 -12.91 2.42 -13.94
N ARG A 306 -13.93 1.80 -14.54
CA ARG A 306 -14.16 0.35 -14.49
C ARG A 306 -13.46 -0.29 -15.69
N GLY A 307 -12.36 -0.98 -15.44
CA GLY A 307 -11.59 -1.62 -16.51
C GLY A 307 -10.29 -2.26 -16.02
N SER A 308 -9.60 -2.89 -16.96
CA SER A 308 -8.30 -3.51 -16.75
C SER A 308 -7.26 -2.47 -16.37
N ALA A 309 -6.52 -2.71 -15.30
CA ALA A 309 -5.49 -1.79 -14.81
C ALA A 309 -4.41 -1.55 -15.87
N GLY A 310 -4.00 -2.60 -16.58
CA GLY A 310 -3.00 -2.51 -17.64
C GLY A 310 -3.43 -1.60 -18.80
N ALA A 311 -4.65 -1.79 -19.32
CA ALA A 311 -5.16 -0.98 -20.41
C ALA A 311 -5.34 0.50 -20.01
N VAL A 312 -5.95 0.76 -18.86
CA VAL A 312 -6.23 2.12 -18.37
C VAL A 312 -4.93 2.88 -18.07
N LEU A 313 -3.98 2.26 -17.36
CA LEU A 313 -2.71 2.89 -17.03
C LEU A 313 -1.82 3.10 -18.26
N SER A 314 -1.84 2.18 -19.22
CA SER A 314 -1.11 2.36 -20.48
C SER A 314 -1.64 3.57 -21.25
N ALA A 315 -2.97 3.67 -21.42
CA ALA A 315 -3.59 4.82 -22.08
C ALA A 315 -3.29 6.14 -21.36
N LEU A 316 -3.30 6.14 -20.01
CA LEU A 316 -2.91 7.31 -19.21
C LEU A 316 -1.44 7.69 -19.46
N ALA A 317 -0.53 6.72 -19.42
CA ALA A 317 0.90 6.98 -19.64
C ALA A 317 1.17 7.49 -21.07
N ASP A 318 0.53 6.90 -22.06
CA ASP A 318 0.67 7.33 -23.47
C ASP A 318 0.15 8.77 -23.68
N ALA A 319 -0.98 9.11 -23.08
CA ALA A 319 -1.54 10.46 -23.18
C ALA A 319 -0.68 11.54 -22.47
N LEU A 320 -0.04 11.19 -21.36
CA LEU A 320 0.77 12.15 -20.60
C LEU A 320 2.22 12.27 -21.10
N LEU A 321 2.76 11.24 -21.75
CA LEU A 321 4.18 11.15 -22.11
C LEU A 321 4.43 11.06 -23.63
N GLY A 322 3.41 10.88 -24.45
CA GLY A 322 3.53 10.48 -25.84
C GLY A 322 3.68 8.96 -26.02
N THR A 323 3.37 8.46 -27.20
CA THR A 323 3.51 7.04 -27.49
C THR A 323 5.00 6.66 -27.62
N SER A 324 5.36 5.46 -27.16
CA SER A 324 6.76 4.97 -27.18
C SER A 324 7.37 4.89 -28.60
N GLN A 325 6.57 5.09 -29.64
CA GLN A 325 7.04 5.11 -31.03
C GLN A 325 7.64 6.44 -31.45
N ASP A 326 7.28 7.56 -30.81
CA ASP A 326 7.76 8.90 -31.19
C ASP A 326 9.18 9.19 -30.69
N THR A 327 9.67 8.44 -29.70
CA THR A 327 11.02 8.65 -29.12
C THR A 327 12.14 8.06 -29.96
N MET A 328 11.84 7.13 -30.87
CA MET A 328 12.86 6.53 -31.77
C MET A 328 13.03 7.30 -33.09
N ALA A 329 12.13 8.24 -33.41
CA ALA A 329 12.17 9.00 -34.67
C ALA A 329 12.96 10.32 -34.58
N GLY A 330 13.40 10.73 -33.36
CA GLY A 330 14.07 12.03 -33.13
C GLY A 330 15.61 12.00 -33.05
N SER A 331 16.25 10.84 -33.25
CA SER A 331 17.71 10.70 -33.23
C SER A 331 18.25 10.18 -34.56
N GLY A 332 17.93 10.87 -35.64
CA GLY A 332 18.47 10.67 -36.97
C GLY A 332 19.24 11.91 -37.45
#